data_3d7d3723ac8fa41e1e46ac24602426ad
#
_entry.id   3d7d3723ac8fa41e1e46ac24602426ad
#
_cell.length_a   1.000
_cell.length_b   1.000
_cell.length_c   1.000
_cell.angle_alpha   90.00
_cell.angle_beta   90.00
_cell.angle_gamma   90.00
#
_symmetry.space_group_name_H-M   'P 1'
#
loop_
_entity.id
_entity.type
_entity.pdbx_description
1 polymer ?
#
loop_
_entity_poly.entity_id
_entity_poly.type
_entity_poly.pdbx_seq_one_letter_code
_entity_poly.pdbx_strand_id
1 'polypeptide(L)'
;MLLVIDVGNTSITWGVFKGGELVNDFRTSTVKTRTSDEYGLIFINTLLHANIDPQDIEDVIISSVVPNLMHTLPSMIIKYFNKSPMVVSTDLELGLNIKYDNPKQVGADRIVNAVGAIELYGEQSIIVDIGTAMTFCVVDKERNYLGGLIMPGIGISAEALFMMTSKLPKIEIIAPKKVIQADTVGAMQAGLYYGYTEMIDGIVAKLLKELNWKEEDTNIISTGGFSTMLTKDSKYNFIINKFLTLEGLKIIYEKNNKLEGIDWEWFFVKDFSPHGRLHRHSL
;
A
#
# COMPACT_ATOMS: atom_id res chain seq x y z
N MET A 1 2.17 9.56 -18.63
CA MET A 1 1.38 8.81 -17.64
C MET A 1 2.28 8.25 -16.57
N LEU A 2 1.77 8.06 -15.33
CA LEU A 2 2.49 7.42 -14.23
C LEU A 2 2.03 5.97 -14.04
N LEU A 3 2.97 5.02 -14.03
CA LEU A 3 2.72 3.62 -13.68
C LEU A 3 3.06 3.41 -12.20
N VAL A 4 2.09 2.94 -11.41
CA VAL A 4 2.28 2.61 -9.99
C VAL A 4 2.16 1.11 -9.78
N ILE A 5 3.06 0.53 -8.99
CA ILE A 5 3.16 -0.93 -8.81
C ILE A 5 3.31 -1.24 -7.33
N ASP A 6 2.37 -2.01 -6.78
CA ASP A 6 2.47 -2.58 -5.44
C ASP A 6 2.71 -4.08 -5.52
N VAL A 7 3.81 -4.54 -4.93
CA VAL A 7 4.29 -5.92 -5.02
C VAL A 7 4.05 -6.63 -3.70
N GLY A 8 2.90 -7.28 -3.59
CA GLY A 8 2.54 -8.14 -2.48
C GLY A 8 3.01 -9.58 -2.64
N ASN A 9 2.95 -10.37 -1.55
CA ASN A 9 3.39 -11.77 -1.54
C ASN A 9 2.56 -12.70 -2.45
N THR A 10 1.30 -12.39 -2.69
CA THR A 10 0.36 -13.21 -3.48
C THR A 10 0.07 -12.61 -4.85
N SER A 11 -0.01 -11.29 -4.92
CA SER A 11 -0.33 -10.57 -6.16
C SER A 11 0.43 -9.26 -6.24
N ILE A 12 0.73 -8.86 -7.47
CA ILE A 12 1.18 -7.54 -7.84
C ILE A 12 -0.05 -6.78 -8.31
N THR A 13 -0.39 -5.68 -7.64
CA THR A 13 -1.44 -4.75 -8.04
C THR A 13 -0.76 -3.53 -8.65
N TRP A 14 -1.22 -3.11 -9.81
CA TRP A 14 -0.63 -1.98 -10.50
C TRP A 14 -1.66 -1.17 -11.26
N GLY A 15 -1.39 0.09 -11.46
CA GLY A 15 -2.33 1.00 -12.12
C GLY A 15 -1.62 2.08 -12.91
N VAL A 16 -2.36 2.70 -13.81
CA VAL A 16 -1.90 3.80 -14.63
C VAL A 16 -2.69 5.05 -14.29
N PHE A 17 -1.98 6.12 -13.94
CA PHE A 17 -2.55 7.44 -13.73
C PHE A 17 -2.26 8.36 -14.92
N LYS A 18 -3.29 9.11 -15.33
CA LYS A 18 -3.21 10.14 -16.37
C LYS A 18 -3.85 11.41 -15.87
N GLY A 19 -3.10 12.52 -15.85
CA GLY A 19 -3.62 13.79 -15.37
C GLY A 19 -4.09 13.76 -13.90
N GLY A 20 -3.55 12.85 -13.09
CA GLY A 20 -3.93 12.68 -11.69
C GLY A 20 -5.03 11.65 -11.43
N GLU A 21 -5.73 11.17 -12.45
CA GLU A 21 -6.82 10.19 -12.35
C GLU A 21 -6.32 8.77 -12.65
N LEU A 22 -6.80 7.78 -11.89
CA LEU A 22 -6.56 6.36 -12.15
C LEU A 22 -7.40 5.94 -13.36
N VAL A 23 -6.74 5.68 -14.49
CA VAL A 23 -7.43 5.31 -15.73
C VAL A 23 -7.62 3.80 -15.88
N ASN A 24 -6.69 3.01 -15.35
CA ASN A 24 -6.78 1.54 -15.32
C ASN A 24 -6.07 0.98 -14.10
N ASP A 25 -6.60 -0.13 -13.58
CA ASP A 25 -5.95 -0.96 -12.58
C ASP A 25 -5.90 -2.42 -13.03
N PHE A 26 -4.86 -3.12 -12.59
CA PHE A 26 -4.59 -4.49 -12.99
C PHE A 26 -4.05 -5.29 -11.81
N ARG A 27 -4.22 -6.61 -11.89
CA ARG A 27 -3.71 -7.53 -10.88
C ARG A 27 -3.05 -8.74 -11.55
N THR A 28 -1.82 -9.03 -11.13
CA THR A 28 -1.03 -10.15 -11.63
C THR A 28 -0.57 -11.01 -10.46
N SER A 29 -0.53 -12.32 -10.63
CA SER A 29 0.01 -13.22 -9.58
C SER A 29 1.49 -12.96 -9.33
N THR A 30 1.89 -12.91 -8.07
CA THR A 30 3.31 -12.85 -7.67
C THR A 30 3.94 -14.21 -7.87
N VAL A 31 4.82 -14.34 -8.86
CA VAL A 31 5.58 -15.55 -9.13
C VAL A 31 7.07 -15.21 -9.00
N LYS A 32 7.68 -15.64 -7.88
CA LYS A 32 9.05 -15.25 -7.49
C LYS A 32 10.15 -15.77 -8.43
N THR A 33 9.81 -16.75 -9.28
CA THR A 33 10.73 -17.37 -10.24
C THR A 33 10.61 -16.78 -11.65
N ARG A 34 9.68 -15.90 -11.92
CA ARG A 34 9.57 -15.23 -13.23
C ARG A 34 10.74 -14.30 -13.47
N THR A 35 11.18 -14.31 -14.71
CA THR A 35 12.21 -13.39 -15.22
C THR A 35 11.65 -11.99 -15.47
N SER A 36 12.54 -11.02 -15.66
CA SER A 36 12.17 -9.67 -16.09
C SER A 36 11.44 -9.67 -17.44
N ASP A 37 11.77 -10.59 -18.34
CA ASP A 37 11.13 -10.69 -19.66
C ASP A 37 9.71 -11.22 -19.57
N GLU A 38 9.44 -12.23 -18.73
CA GLU A 38 8.08 -12.73 -18.52
C GLU A 38 7.17 -11.66 -17.90
N TYR A 39 7.66 -10.92 -16.92
CA TYR A 39 6.89 -9.79 -16.38
C TYR A 39 6.73 -8.67 -17.41
N GLY A 40 7.77 -8.33 -18.17
CA GLY A 40 7.72 -7.33 -19.23
C GLY A 40 6.64 -7.61 -20.24
N LEU A 41 6.60 -8.86 -20.76
CA LEU A 41 5.55 -9.27 -21.70
C LEU A 41 4.14 -9.18 -21.11
N ILE A 42 3.98 -9.56 -19.83
CA ILE A 42 2.68 -9.45 -19.14
C ILE A 42 2.25 -7.98 -19.07
N PHE A 43 3.13 -7.09 -18.60
CA PHE A 43 2.79 -5.68 -18.45
C PHE A 43 2.50 -5.00 -19.80
N ILE A 44 3.40 -5.18 -20.78
CA ILE A 44 3.22 -4.62 -22.12
C ILE A 44 1.93 -5.09 -22.76
N ASN A 45 1.67 -6.41 -22.80
CA ASN A 45 0.46 -6.93 -23.40
C ASN A 45 -0.81 -6.44 -22.69
N THR A 46 -0.77 -6.35 -21.37
CA THR A 46 -1.91 -5.85 -20.59
C THR A 46 -2.21 -4.38 -20.88
N LEU A 47 -1.17 -3.53 -20.98
CA LEU A 47 -1.32 -2.12 -21.37
C LEU A 47 -1.89 -1.98 -22.77
N LEU A 48 -1.34 -2.72 -23.74
CA LEU A 48 -1.83 -2.69 -25.11
C LEU A 48 -3.31 -3.13 -25.21
N HIS A 49 -3.70 -4.16 -24.45
CA HIS A 49 -5.11 -4.60 -24.35
C HIS A 49 -6.03 -3.53 -23.75
N ALA A 50 -5.49 -2.68 -22.87
CA ALA A 50 -6.21 -1.54 -22.30
C ALA A 50 -6.16 -0.30 -23.19
N ASN A 51 -5.62 -0.38 -24.42
CA ASN A 51 -5.38 0.72 -25.34
C ASN A 51 -4.47 1.82 -24.76
N ILE A 52 -3.50 1.42 -23.94
CA ILE A 52 -2.45 2.29 -23.41
C ILE A 52 -1.14 1.95 -24.11
N ASP A 53 -0.54 2.93 -24.78
CA ASP A 53 0.78 2.75 -25.36
C ASP A 53 1.83 2.71 -24.21
N PRO A 54 2.63 1.65 -24.11
CA PRO A 54 3.70 1.61 -23.11
C PRO A 54 4.69 2.77 -23.20
N GLN A 55 4.84 3.40 -24.35
CA GLN A 55 5.68 4.59 -24.55
C GLN A 55 5.12 5.85 -23.90
N ASP A 56 3.81 5.89 -23.62
CA ASP A 56 3.17 6.98 -22.87
C ASP A 56 3.46 6.95 -21.38
N ILE A 57 4.08 5.88 -20.87
CA ILE A 57 4.52 5.81 -19.48
C ILE A 57 5.77 6.66 -19.30
N GLU A 58 5.61 7.77 -18.60
CA GLU A 58 6.67 8.75 -18.36
C GLU A 58 7.51 8.37 -17.15
N ASP A 59 6.86 7.85 -16.11
CA ASP A 59 7.51 7.48 -14.85
C ASP A 59 6.88 6.25 -14.20
N VAL A 60 7.63 5.64 -13.28
CA VAL A 60 7.20 4.43 -12.55
C VAL A 60 7.57 4.53 -11.08
N ILE A 61 6.65 4.18 -10.19
CA ILE A 61 6.92 4.00 -8.76
C ILE A 61 6.54 2.58 -8.32
N ILE A 62 7.39 1.97 -7.48
CA ILE A 62 7.22 0.60 -6.98
C ILE A 62 7.24 0.60 -5.45
N SER A 63 6.22 0.00 -4.84
CA SER A 63 6.22 -0.50 -3.47
C SER A 63 6.41 -2.01 -3.49
N SER A 64 7.18 -2.57 -2.56
CA SER A 64 7.37 -4.01 -2.49
C SER A 64 7.62 -4.52 -1.08
N VAL A 65 6.97 -5.65 -0.76
CA VAL A 65 7.27 -6.49 0.41
C VAL A 65 7.87 -7.85 -0.01
N VAL A 66 8.36 -7.95 -1.27
CA VAL A 66 8.93 -9.18 -1.84
C VAL A 66 10.36 -8.91 -2.31
N PRO A 67 11.38 -9.07 -1.43
CA PRO A 67 12.77 -8.74 -1.77
C PRO A 67 13.29 -9.44 -3.02
N ASN A 68 12.87 -10.68 -3.25
CA ASN A 68 13.29 -11.48 -4.42
C ASN A 68 12.93 -10.85 -5.77
N LEU A 69 11.91 -9.99 -5.83
CA LEU A 69 11.49 -9.33 -7.06
C LEU A 69 12.13 -7.94 -7.24
N MET A 70 12.87 -7.44 -6.23
CA MET A 70 13.49 -6.10 -6.28
C MET A 70 14.71 -5.98 -7.18
N HIS A 71 15.15 -7.08 -7.79
CA HIS A 71 16.06 -7.04 -8.93
C HIS A 71 15.27 -7.21 -10.25
N THR A 72 14.29 -8.09 -10.27
CA THR A 72 13.55 -8.48 -11.47
C THR A 72 12.67 -7.36 -12.01
N LEU A 73 11.84 -6.74 -11.14
CA LEU A 73 10.89 -5.71 -11.58
C LEU A 73 11.56 -4.39 -11.98
N PRO A 74 12.52 -3.83 -11.24
CA PRO A 74 13.28 -2.68 -11.72
C PRO A 74 13.98 -2.94 -13.06
N SER A 75 14.62 -4.12 -13.23
CA SER A 75 15.25 -4.50 -14.51
C SER A 75 14.24 -4.59 -15.65
N MET A 76 13.02 -5.10 -15.37
CA MET A 76 11.90 -5.12 -16.31
C MET A 76 11.51 -3.70 -16.73
N ILE A 77 11.34 -2.79 -15.77
CA ILE A 77 10.97 -1.40 -16.04
C ILE A 77 12.03 -0.72 -16.91
N ILE A 78 13.31 -0.86 -16.55
CA ILE A 78 14.41 -0.29 -17.34
C ILE A 78 14.38 -0.84 -18.76
N LYS A 79 14.24 -2.16 -18.93
CA LYS A 79 14.33 -2.83 -20.24
C LYS A 79 13.13 -2.52 -21.15
N TYR A 80 11.93 -2.51 -20.62
CA TYR A 80 10.70 -2.45 -21.42
C TYR A 80 10.07 -1.05 -21.49
N PHE A 81 10.32 -0.20 -20.50
CA PHE A 81 9.78 1.15 -20.45
C PHE A 81 10.87 2.23 -20.61
N ASN A 82 12.16 1.85 -20.59
CA ASN A 82 13.29 2.78 -20.62
C ASN A 82 13.23 3.85 -19.53
N LYS A 83 12.81 3.44 -18.31
CA LYS A 83 12.64 4.29 -17.12
C LYS A 83 13.36 3.68 -15.93
N SER A 84 13.86 4.54 -15.03
CA SER A 84 14.34 4.12 -13.71
C SER A 84 13.21 4.25 -12.71
N PRO A 85 12.70 3.17 -12.11
CA PRO A 85 11.57 3.29 -11.19
C PRO A 85 12.00 3.93 -9.86
N MET A 86 11.16 4.81 -9.32
CA MET A 86 11.23 5.19 -7.91
C MET A 86 10.82 4.01 -7.05
N VAL A 87 11.62 3.68 -6.03
CA VAL A 87 11.31 2.59 -5.09
C VAL A 87 10.96 3.17 -3.75
N VAL A 88 9.79 2.81 -3.22
CA VAL A 88 9.33 3.31 -1.91
C VAL A 88 10.29 2.85 -0.81
N SER A 89 10.82 3.81 -0.07
CA SER A 89 11.68 3.62 1.09
C SER A 89 11.43 4.71 2.13
N THR A 90 11.98 4.54 3.32
CA THR A 90 11.91 5.55 4.39
C THR A 90 12.78 6.78 4.12
N ASP A 91 13.57 6.77 3.06
CA ASP A 91 14.45 7.89 2.68
C ASP A 91 13.72 8.90 1.77
N LEU A 92 12.52 8.53 1.27
CA LEU A 92 11.67 9.43 0.49
C LEU A 92 10.91 10.42 1.37
N GLU A 93 10.50 11.53 0.78
CA GLU A 93 9.56 12.46 1.42
C GLU A 93 8.17 11.81 1.47
N LEU A 94 7.80 11.34 2.64
CA LEU A 94 6.54 10.62 2.88
C LEU A 94 5.45 11.53 3.47
N GLY A 95 5.84 12.64 4.07
CA GLY A 95 4.94 13.47 4.86
C GLY A 95 4.43 12.78 6.12
N LEU A 96 5.12 11.75 6.59
CA LEU A 96 4.81 10.98 7.80
C LEU A 96 6.03 10.89 8.73
N ASN A 97 5.79 10.94 10.04
CA ASN A 97 6.78 10.63 11.06
C ASN A 97 6.60 9.17 11.50
N ILE A 98 7.51 8.29 11.13
CA ILE A 98 7.41 6.87 11.50
C ILE A 98 7.93 6.68 12.92
N LYS A 99 7.03 6.41 13.87
CA LYS A 99 7.31 6.18 15.30
C LYS A 99 7.54 4.70 15.63
N TYR A 100 8.09 3.96 14.71
CA TYR A 100 8.46 2.56 14.89
C TYR A 100 9.87 2.48 15.48
N ASP A 101 10.15 1.50 16.34
CA ASP A 101 11.48 1.31 16.94
C ASP A 101 12.58 1.24 15.89
N ASN A 102 12.30 0.55 14.78
CA ASN A 102 13.12 0.57 13.58
C ASN A 102 12.24 0.88 12.36
N PRO A 103 12.23 2.12 11.86
CA PRO A 103 11.41 2.53 10.71
C PRO A 103 11.56 1.67 9.46
N LYS A 104 12.76 1.10 9.22
CA LYS A 104 13.04 0.22 8.06
C LYS A 104 12.34 -1.15 8.13
N GLN A 105 11.78 -1.50 9.28
CA GLN A 105 10.99 -2.75 9.43
C GLN A 105 9.52 -2.60 9.06
N VAL A 106 9.05 -1.37 8.84
CA VAL A 106 7.67 -1.16 8.39
C VAL A 106 7.56 -1.56 6.92
N GLY A 107 6.61 -2.43 6.61
CA GLY A 107 6.33 -2.82 5.22
C GLY A 107 6.00 -1.61 4.36
N ALA A 108 6.53 -1.58 3.14
CA ALA A 108 6.31 -0.47 2.22
C ALA A 108 4.82 -0.26 1.90
N ASP A 109 4.05 -1.32 1.76
CA ASP A 109 2.59 -1.31 1.59
C ASP A 109 1.88 -0.57 2.73
N ARG A 110 2.29 -0.80 3.98
CA ARG A 110 1.73 -0.12 5.15
C ARG A 110 2.05 1.37 5.18
N ILE A 111 3.26 1.74 4.79
CA ILE A 111 3.69 3.15 4.64
C ILE A 111 2.85 3.82 3.55
N VAL A 112 2.73 3.20 2.40
CA VAL A 112 1.95 3.72 1.26
C VAL A 112 0.49 3.93 1.63
N ASN A 113 -0.14 2.94 2.30
CA ASN A 113 -1.51 3.06 2.79
C ASN A 113 -1.67 4.19 3.81
N ALA A 114 -0.69 4.39 4.70
CA ALA A 114 -0.71 5.46 5.68
C ALA A 114 -0.59 6.85 5.03
N VAL A 115 0.30 7.00 4.04
CA VAL A 115 0.41 8.24 3.24
C VAL A 115 -0.89 8.53 2.50
N GLY A 116 -1.44 7.52 1.80
CA GLY A 116 -2.72 7.66 1.10
C GLY A 116 -3.85 8.08 2.03
N ALA A 117 -3.95 7.45 3.20
CA ALA A 117 -4.99 7.75 4.17
C ALA A 117 -4.95 9.22 4.65
N ILE A 118 -3.78 9.69 5.06
CA ILE A 118 -3.62 11.06 5.59
C ILE A 118 -3.82 12.12 4.50
N GLU A 119 -3.33 11.89 3.30
CA GLU A 119 -3.42 12.87 2.23
C GLU A 119 -4.83 12.97 1.63
N LEU A 120 -5.57 11.86 1.59
CA LEU A 120 -6.92 11.84 1.01
C LEU A 120 -8.01 12.19 2.02
N TYR A 121 -7.85 11.79 3.28
CA TYR A 121 -8.90 11.92 4.29
C TYR A 121 -8.52 12.86 5.43
N GLY A 122 -7.23 13.16 5.58
CA GLY A 122 -6.73 14.05 6.64
C GLY A 122 -6.83 13.44 8.03
N GLU A 123 -6.35 14.20 9.02
CA GLU A 123 -6.49 13.92 10.46
C GLU A 123 -6.05 12.51 10.89
N GLN A 124 -6.55 12.06 12.06
CA GLN A 124 -6.21 10.75 12.61
C GLN A 124 -6.96 9.62 11.91
N SER A 125 -6.27 8.52 11.66
CA SER A 125 -6.81 7.40 10.89
C SER A 125 -6.45 6.04 11.47
N ILE A 126 -7.40 5.11 11.41
CA ILE A 126 -7.19 3.67 11.57
C ILE A 126 -7.39 3.05 10.19
N ILE A 127 -6.34 2.45 9.64
CA ILE A 127 -6.35 1.84 8.31
C ILE A 127 -6.34 0.32 8.47
N VAL A 128 -7.34 -0.34 7.89
CA VAL A 128 -7.48 -1.80 7.90
C VAL A 128 -7.29 -2.31 6.48
N ASP A 129 -6.14 -2.91 6.21
CA ASP A 129 -5.89 -3.58 4.93
C ASP A 129 -6.23 -5.06 5.05
N ILE A 130 -7.20 -5.51 4.26
CA ILE A 130 -7.75 -6.87 4.29
C ILE A 130 -7.28 -7.63 3.05
N GLY A 131 -5.98 -7.90 3.03
CA GLY A 131 -5.27 -8.60 1.97
C GLY A 131 -4.87 -10.03 2.32
N THR A 132 -3.71 -10.45 1.83
CA THR A 132 -3.07 -11.74 2.16
C THR A 132 -2.79 -11.84 3.66
N ALA A 133 -2.16 -10.85 4.24
CA ALA A 133 -2.24 -10.56 5.67
C ALA A 133 -3.36 -9.54 5.89
N MET A 134 -3.90 -9.50 7.10
CA MET A 134 -4.72 -8.38 7.53
C MET A 134 -3.88 -7.50 8.45
N THR A 135 -3.81 -6.21 8.14
CA THR A 135 -3.06 -5.25 8.95
C THR A 135 -3.96 -4.13 9.44
N PHE A 136 -3.67 -3.65 10.65
CA PHE A 136 -4.22 -2.41 11.17
C PHE A 136 -3.07 -1.45 11.34
N CYS A 137 -3.18 -0.26 10.78
CA CYS A 137 -2.21 0.81 10.90
C CYS A 137 -2.87 2.03 11.53
N VAL A 138 -2.13 2.74 12.36
CA VAL A 138 -2.63 3.92 13.07
C VAL A 138 -1.76 5.11 12.74
N VAL A 139 -2.40 6.20 12.32
CA VAL A 139 -1.74 7.49 12.09
C VAL A 139 -2.51 8.56 12.87
N ASP A 140 -1.79 9.36 13.66
CA ASP A 140 -2.38 10.44 14.42
C ASP A 140 -2.47 11.75 13.59
N LYS A 141 -3.15 12.75 14.17
CA LYS A 141 -3.34 14.07 13.53
C LYS A 141 -2.04 14.86 13.33
N GLU A 142 -0.98 14.54 14.06
CA GLU A 142 0.37 15.09 13.89
C GLU A 142 1.16 14.34 12.80
N ARG A 143 0.49 13.46 12.02
CA ARG A 143 1.09 12.62 10.98
C ARG A 143 2.14 11.62 11.51
N ASN A 144 2.02 11.20 12.77
CA ASN A 144 2.86 10.14 13.29
C ASN A 144 2.25 8.77 12.95
N TYR A 145 3.00 7.93 12.24
CA TYR A 145 2.68 6.52 12.09
C TYR A 145 3.04 5.80 13.39
N LEU A 146 2.03 5.45 14.18
CA LEU A 146 2.20 4.90 15.54
C LEU A 146 2.48 3.40 15.54
N GLY A 147 2.26 2.73 14.43
CA GLY A 147 2.36 1.27 14.33
C GLY A 147 1.02 0.60 14.06
N GLY A 148 0.81 -0.58 14.65
CA GLY A 148 -0.44 -1.31 14.48
C GLY A 148 -0.29 -2.81 14.65
N LEU A 149 -1.18 -3.60 14.01
CA LEU A 149 -1.25 -5.07 14.15
C LEU A 149 -1.07 -5.74 12.79
N ILE A 150 -0.57 -6.97 12.82
CA ILE A 150 -0.49 -7.86 11.66
C ILE A 150 -1.07 -9.20 12.06
N MET A 151 -1.96 -9.75 11.24
CA MET A 151 -2.57 -11.05 11.46
C MET A 151 -2.81 -11.79 10.13
N PRO A 152 -3.09 -13.09 10.17
CA PRO A 152 -3.45 -13.82 8.97
C PRO A 152 -4.66 -13.19 8.29
N GLY A 153 -4.62 -12.99 6.96
CA GLY A 153 -5.82 -12.64 6.22
C GLY A 153 -6.79 -13.81 6.13
N ILE A 154 -8.06 -13.54 5.85
CA ILE A 154 -9.12 -14.56 5.82
C ILE A 154 -8.81 -15.71 4.84
N GLY A 155 -8.15 -15.40 3.70
CA GLY A 155 -7.72 -16.39 2.72
C GLY A 155 -6.67 -17.35 3.26
N ILE A 156 -5.65 -16.84 3.98
CA ILE A 156 -4.65 -17.68 4.64
C ILE A 156 -5.30 -18.57 5.69
N SER A 157 -6.24 -18.06 6.46
CA SER A 157 -6.93 -18.84 7.51
C SER A 157 -7.80 -19.94 6.91
N ALA A 158 -8.49 -19.68 5.80
CA ALA A 158 -9.22 -20.69 5.05
C ALA A 158 -8.29 -21.79 4.50
N GLU A 159 -7.17 -21.40 3.92
CA GLU A 159 -6.17 -22.34 3.39
C GLU A 159 -5.53 -23.16 4.53
N ALA A 160 -5.25 -22.56 5.68
CA ALA A 160 -4.71 -23.26 6.84
C ALA A 160 -5.68 -24.32 7.35
N LEU A 161 -6.98 -24.04 7.42
CA LEU A 161 -8.00 -25.04 7.79
C LEU A 161 -8.00 -26.23 6.83
N PHE A 162 -7.91 -25.96 5.53
CA PHE A 162 -7.81 -27.02 4.50
C PHE A 162 -6.52 -27.83 4.63
N MET A 163 -5.37 -27.14 4.71
CA MET A 163 -4.05 -27.78 4.68
C MET A 163 -3.70 -28.54 5.96
N MET A 164 -4.15 -28.05 7.13
CA MET A 164 -3.73 -28.54 8.44
C MET A 164 -4.74 -29.53 9.05
N THR A 165 -5.84 -29.85 8.36
CA THR A 165 -6.83 -30.80 8.85
C THR A 165 -7.11 -31.90 7.83
N SER A 166 -7.50 -33.10 8.32
CA SER A 166 -7.68 -34.26 7.45
C SER A 166 -9.04 -34.29 6.73
N LYS A 167 -10.02 -33.49 7.13
CA LYS A 167 -11.42 -33.64 6.67
C LYS A 167 -12.04 -32.32 6.18
N LEU A 168 -11.41 -31.17 6.42
CA LEU A 168 -11.97 -29.90 5.99
C LEU A 168 -11.65 -29.66 4.52
N PRO A 169 -12.64 -29.39 3.67
CA PRO A 169 -12.44 -29.15 2.25
C PRO A 169 -11.90 -27.76 2.00
N LYS A 170 -11.37 -27.53 0.79
CA LYS A 170 -11.15 -26.19 0.27
C LYS A 170 -12.48 -25.52 0.03
N ILE A 171 -12.64 -24.28 0.49
CA ILE A 171 -13.90 -23.54 0.42
C ILE A 171 -13.70 -22.19 -0.28
N GLU A 172 -14.77 -21.67 -0.83
CA GLU A 172 -14.87 -20.26 -1.23
C GLU A 172 -15.29 -19.42 -0.02
N ILE A 173 -14.71 -18.24 0.12
CA ILE A 173 -15.05 -17.29 1.19
C ILE A 173 -16.25 -16.48 0.73
N ILE A 174 -17.38 -16.69 1.38
CA ILE A 174 -18.64 -15.99 1.11
C ILE A 174 -19.27 -15.53 2.42
N ALA A 175 -20.15 -14.54 2.34
CA ALA A 175 -20.95 -14.06 3.47
C ALA A 175 -22.18 -14.98 3.64
N PRO A 176 -22.29 -15.81 4.69
CA PRO A 176 -23.43 -16.67 4.90
C PRO A 176 -24.62 -15.90 5.49
N LYS A 177 -25.83 -16.39 5.23
CA LYS A 177 -27.07 -15.77 5.75
C LYS A 177 -27.35 -16.01 7.23
N LYS A 178 -26.70 -17.02 7.82
CA LYS A 178 -26.93 -17.44 9.22
C LYS A 178 -25.61 -17.76 9.89
N VAL A 179 -25.50 -17.49 11.18
CA VAL A 179 -24.32 -17.84 11.98
C VAL A 179 -24.23 -19.37 12.17
N ILE A 180 -25.33 -19.99 12.61
CA ILE A 180 -25.39 -21.46 12.82
C ILE A 180 -25.63 -22.13 11.47
N GLN A 181 -24.71 -23.04 11.10
CA GLN A 181 -24.76 -23.84 9.90
C GLN A 181 -24.87 -25.33 10.26
N ALA A 182 -25.48 -26.13 9.38
CA ALA A 182 -25.73 -27.55 9.62
C ALA A 182 -24.85 -28.47 8.73
N ASP A 183 -23.87 -27.91 8.04
CA ASP A 183 -22.90 -28.63 7.22
C ASP A 183 -21.49 -28.03 7.39
N THR A 184 -20.47 -28.82 7.03
CA THR A 184 -19.06 -28.47 7.26
C THR A 184 -18.63 -27.22 6.46
N VAL A 185 -19.02 -27.12 5.20
CA VAL A 185 -18.64 -25.98 4.35
C VAL A 185 -19.24 -24.69 4.86
N GLY A 186 -20.55 -24.72 5.14
CA GLY A 186 -21.26 -23.58 5.73
C GLY A 186 -20.67 -23.18 7.09
N ALA A 187 -20.35 -24.17 7.95
CA ALA A 187 -19.75 -23.90 9.26
C ALA A 187 -18.36 -23.23 9.14
N MET A 188 -17.53 -23.66 8.18
CA MET A 188 -16.24 -23.00 7.90
C MET A 188 -16.44 -21.58 7.37
N GLN A 189 -17.37 -21.39 6.43
CA GLN A 189 -17.69 -20.08 5.87
C GLN A 189 -18.21 -19.12 6.95
N ALA A 190 -19.15 -19.58 7.80
CA ALA A 190 -19.71 -18.78 8.87
C ALA A 190 -18.65 -18.42 9.93
N GLY A 191 -17.84 -19.38 10.34
CA GLY A 191 -16.76 -19.17 11.30
C GLY A 191 -15.76 -18.13 10.82
N LEU A 192 -15.34 -18.21 9.54
CA LEU A 192 -14.42 -17.24 8.95
C LEU A 192 -15.09 -15.87 8.78
N TYR A 193 -16.26 -15.80 8.18
CA TYR A 193 -16.93 -14.53 7.92
C TYR A 193 -17.24 -13.77 9.21
N TYR A 194 -18.04 -14.36 10.09
CA TYR A 194 -18.44 -13.72 11.36
C TYR A 194 -17.28 -13.54 12.32
N GLY A 195 -16.34 -14.51 12.35
CA GLY A 195 -15.14 -14.37 13.18
C GLY A 195 -14.29 -13.17 12.76
N TYR A 196 -14.09 -12.95 11.47
CA TYR A 196 -13.31 -11.81 10.97
C TYR A 196 -14.04 -10.47 11.11
N THR A 197 -15.36 -10.42 10.87
CA THR A 197 -16.12 -9.18 11.06
C THR A 197 -16.11 -8.72 12.51
N GLU A 198 -16.40 -9.61 13.46
CA GLU A 198 -16.36 -9.30 14.89
C GLU A 198 -14.94 -8.97 15.38
N MET A 199 -13.93 -9.66 14.85
CA MET A 199 -12.53 -9.38 15.17
C MET A 199 -12.12 -7.98 14.71
N ILE A 200 -12.51 -7.56 13.49
CA ILE A 200 -12.25 -6.21 12.97
C ILE A 200 -12.85 -5.19 13.92
N ASP A 201 -14.13 -5.32 14.24
CA ASP A 201 -14.84 -4.41 15.13
C ASP A 201 -14.24 -4.38 16.54
N GLY A 202 -13.90 -5.56 17.07
CA GLY A 202 -13.26 -5.67 18.38
C GLY A 202 -11.89 -5.01 18.46
N ILE A 203 -11.09 -5.10 17.37
CA ILE A 203 -9.77 -4.46 17.31
C ILE A 203 -9.92 -2.93 17.16
N VAL A 204 -10.81 -2.46 16.30
CA VAL A 204 -11.08 -1.02 16.16
C VAL A 204 -11.52 -0.43 17.52
N ALA A 205 -12.42 -1.11 18.24
CA ALA A 205 -12.81 -0.69 19.60
C ALA A 205 -11.63 -0.58 20.58
N LYS A 206 -10.70 -1.55 20.51
CA LYS A 206 -9.50 -1.54 21.36
C LYS A 206 -8.55 -0.39 21.00
N LEU A 207 -8.33 -0.15 19.71
CA LEU A 207 -7.48 0.94 19.23
C LEU A 207 -8.05 2.29 19.63
N LEU A 208 -9.34 2.55 19.40
CA LEU A 208 -9.99 3.80 19.81
C LEU A 208 -9.88 4.01 21.33
N LYS A 209 -10.08 2.95 22.12
CA LYS A 209 -9.95 3.02 23.59
C LYS A 209 -8.52 3.28 24.04
N GLU A 210 -7.53 2.59 23.48
CA GLU A 210 -6.12 2.72 23.85
C GLU A 210 -5.59 4.13 23.52
N LEU A 211 -6.00 4.68 22.37
CA LEU A 211 -5.62 5.99 21.89
C LEU A 211 -6.44 7.12 22.54
N ASN A 212 -7.50 6.77 23.26
CA ASN A 212 -8.49 7.73 23.77
C ASN A 212 -9.08 8.60 22.63
N TRP A 213 -9.33 7.96 21.47
CA TRP A 213 -9.94 8.59 20.31
C TRP A 213 -11.43 8.34 20.28
N LYS A 214 -12.18 9.31 19.73
CA LYS A 214 -13.60 9.16 19.45
C LYS A 214 -13.79 8.70 18.01
N GLU A 215 -14.82 7.90 17.77
CA GLU A 215 -15.17 7.42 16.44
C GLU A 215 -15.47 8.58 15.48
N GLU A 216 -16.24 9.57 15.94
CA GLU A 216 -16.62 10.74 15.15
C GLU A 216 -15.42 11.61 14.68
N ASP A 217 -14.28 11.54 15.39
CA ASP A 217 -13.06 12.29 15.10
C ASP A 217 -12.00 11.43 14.39
N THR A 218 -12.35 10.19 14.00
CA THR A 218 -11.39 9.22 13.47
C THR A 218 -11.82 8.66 12.12
N ASN A 219 -10.98 8.77 11.12
CA ASN A 219 -11.19 8.10 9.84
C ASN A 219 -10.89 6.61 9.98
N ILE A 220 -11.90 5.76 9.86
CA ILE A 220 -11.74 4.31 9.87
C ILE A 220 -11.82 3.86 8.41
N ILE A 221 -10.66 3.51 7.84
CA ILE A 221 -10.49 3.25 6.41
C ILE A 221 -10.25 1.78 6.20
N SER A 222 -10.91 1.16 5.22
CA SER A 222 -10.62 -0.20 4.80
C SER A 222 -10.18 -0.27 3.34
N THR A 223 -9.17 -1.09 3.08
CA THR A 223 -8.64 -1.42 1.75
C THR A 223 -8.38 -2.92 1.63
N GLY A 224 -7.91 -3.36 0.48
CA GLY A 224 -7.66 -4.78 0.21
C GLY A 224 -8.86 -5.53 -0.38
N GLY A 225 -8.60 -6.74 -0.88
CA GLY A 225 -9.56 -7.50 -1.68
C GLY A 225 -10.84 -7.92 -0.96
N PHE A 226 -10.80 -8.08 0.35
CA PHE A 226 -11.94 -8.47 1.17
C PHE A 226 -12.59 -7.30 1.95
N SER A 227 -12.11 -6.06 1.76
CA SER A 227 -12.59 -4.88 2.48
C SER A 227 -14.10 -4.74 2.44
N THR A 228 -14.69 -4.66 1.25
CA THR A 228 -16.15 -4.49 1.10
C THR A 228 -16.95 -5.62 1.76
N MET A 229 -16.48 -6.88 1.65
CA MET A 229 -17.20 -8.02 2.21
C MET A 229 -17.20 -7.98 3.74
N LEU A 230 -16.06 -7.71 4.37
CA LEU A 230 -15.87 -7.86 5.81
C LEU A 230 -16.20 -6.60 6.63
N THR A 231 -16.39 -5.43 5.97
CA THR A 231 -16.71 -4.19 6.69
C THR A 231 -18.11 -3.64 6.41
N LYS A 232 -18.86 -4.21 5.46
CA LYS A 232 -20.20 -3.73 5.11
C LYS A 232 -21.21 -3.80 6.27
N ASP A 233 -21.08 -4.80 7.12
CA ASP A 233 -21.98 -5.07 8.26
C ASP A 233 -21.30 -4.68 9.60
N SER A 234 -20.19 -3.93 9.55
CA SER A 234 -19.51 -3.41 10.73
C SER A 234 -20.39 -2.40 11.48
N LYS A 235 -20.21 -2.34 12.80
CA LYS A 235 -20.83 -1.28 13.62
C LYS A 235 -20.17 0.09 13.45
N TYR A 236 -18.99 0.15 12.80
CA TYR A 236 -18.26 1.37 12.49
C TYR A 236 -18.51 1.82 11.05
N ASN A 237 -18.49 3.12 10.83
CA ASN A 237 -18.57 3.70 9.49
C ASN A 237 -17.20 3.62 8.81
N PHE A 238 -16.98 2.53 8.04
CA PHE A 238 -15.76 2.39 7.25
C PHE A 238 -15.80 3.22 5.96
N ILE A 239 -14.74 3.98 5.72
CA ILE A 239 -14.41 4.52 4.41
C ILE A 239 -13.76 3.39 3.60
N ILE A 240 -14.48 2.85 2.61
CA ILE A 240 -13.94 1.75 1.79
C ILE A 240 -13.23 2.34 0.59
N ASN A 241 -11.91 2.19 0.54
CA ASN A 241 -11.08 2.63 -0.58
C ASN A 241 -10.24 1.46 -1.11
N LYS A 242 -10.67 0.87 -2.22
CA LYS A 242 -9.98 -0.26 -2.85
C LYS A 242 -8.66 0.10 -3.52
N PHE A 243 -8.48 1.38 -3.84
CA PHE A 243 -7.32 1.90 -4.56
C PHE A 243 -6.35 2.67 -3.66
N LEU A 244 -6.56 2.65 -2.35
CA LEU A 244 -5.76 3.41 -1.38
C LEU A 244 -4.25 3.24 -1.59
N THR A 245 -3.79 2.01 -1.83
CA THR A 245 -2.37 1.72 -2.08
C THR A 245 -1.88 2.36 -3.38
N LEU A 246 -2.65 2.28 -4.46
CA LEU A 246 -2.27 2.88 -5.75
C LEU A 246 -2.26 4.42 -5.66
N GLU A 247 -3.25 4.99 -4.99
CA GLU A 247 -3.34 6.44 -4.73
C GLU A 247 -2.20 6.92 -3.82
N GLY A 248 -1.88 6.14 -2.77
CA GLY A 248 -0.74 6.41 -1.90
C GLY A 248 0.59 6.42 -2.64
N LEU A 249 0.80 5.48 -3.56
CA LEU A 249 1.97 5.43 -4.44
C LEU A 249 2.07 6.69 -5.31
N LYS A 250 0.97 7.08 -5.96
CA LYS A 250 0.91 8.32 -6.75
C LYS A 250 1.28 9.54 -5.90
N ILE A 251 0.72 9.64 -4.70
CA ILE A 251 0.97 10.76 -3.79
C ILE A 251 2.45 10.83 -3.38
N ILE A 252 3.07 9.68 -3.05
CA ILE A 252 4.50 9.62 -2.73
C ILE A 252 5.34 10.06 -3.93
N TYR A 253 5.02 9.57 -5.13
CA TYR A 253 5.68 9.99 -6.36
C TYR A 253 5.60 11.52 -6.56
N GLU A 254 4.41 12.10 -6.45
CA GLU A 254 4.19 13.54 -6.64
C GLU A 254 4.93 14.40 -5.59
N LYS A 255 5.04 13.94 -4.34
CA LYS A 255 5.80 14.64 -3.30
C LYS A 255 7.29 14.70 -3.63
N ASN A 256 7.85 13.62 -4.15
CA ASN A 256 9.28 13.54 -4.42
C ASN A 256 9.67 14.19 -5.74
N ASN A 257 8.84 14.15 -6.77
CA ASN A 257 9.10 14.85 -8.04
C ASN A 257 8.98 16.37 -7.94
N LYS A 258 8.16 16.90 -7.06
CA LYS A 258 8.11 18.35 -6.81
C LYS A 258 9.40 18.88 -6.19
N LEU A 259 10.16 18.03 -5.48
CA LEU A 259 11.45 18.40 -4.90
C LEU A 259 12.56 18.43 -5.94
N GLU A 260 12.52 17.58 -6.98
CA GLU A 260 13.49 17.61 -8.09
C GLU A 260 13.33 18.86 -9.00
N GLY A 261 12.15 19.47 -9.02
CA GLY A 261 11.89 20.74 -9.73
C GLY A 261 12.34 22.01 -9.00
N ILE A 262 12.86 21.91 -7.79
CA ILE A 262 13.50 23.01 -7.09
C ILE A 262 14.93 23.12 -7.62
N ASP A 263 15.19 24.14 -8.46
CA ASP A 263 16.50 24.44 -9.00
C ASP A 263 17.47 24.81 -7.86
N TRP A 264 18.22 23.82 -7.38
CA TRP A 264 19.22 23.99 -6.33
C TRP A 264 20.36 24.94 -6.75
N GLU A 265 20.52 25.23 -8.04
CA GLU A 265 21.46 26.26 -8.51
C GLU A 265 21.10 27.65 -7.96
N TRP A 266 19.82 27.91 -7.65
CA TRP A 266 19.39 29.17 -7.07
C TRP A 266 19.84 29.36 -5.61
N PHE A 267 20.04 28.27 -4.88
CA PHE A 267 20.53 28.30 -3.49
C PHE A 267 22.06 28.47 -3.40
N PHE A 268 22.82 27.98 -4.39
CA PHE A 268 24.27 28.09 -4.42
C PHE A 268 24.79 29.42 -4.96
N VAL A 269 23.97 30.20 -5.65
CA VAL A 269 24.39 31.50 -6.25
C VAL A 269 24.37 32.64 -5.22
N LYS A 270 23.77 32.49 -4.04
CA LYS A 270 23.68 33.62 -3.08
C LYS A 270 24.87 33.75 -2.12
N ASP A 271 25.78 32.79 -2.03
CA ASP A 271 26.88 32.82 -1.04
C ASP A 271 28.31 32.87 -1.65
N PHE A 272 28.45 32.97 -2.97
CA PHE A 272 29.77 33.21 -3.58
C PHE A 272 29.80 34.51 -4.41
N SER A 273 30.01 35.61 -3.70
CA SER A 273 30.48 36.85 -4.33
C SER A 273 31.99 36.78 -4.50
N PRO A 274 32.54 36.83 -5.74
CA PRO A 274 33.99 36.78 -5.97
C PRO A 274 34.65 38.16 -5.86
N HIS A 275 34.49 38.88 -4.76
CA HIS A 275 35.29 40.08 -4.45
C HIS A 275 35.50 40.21 -2.93
N GLY A 276 36.38 39.41 -2.38
CA GLY A 276 37.00 39.58 -1.06
C GLY A 276 38.51 39.69 -1.22
N ARG A 277 39.05 40.91 -1.34
CA ARG A 277 40.49 41.17 -1.30
C ARG A 277 41.09 40.73 0.03
N LEU A 278 42.07 39.84 -0.05
CA LEU A 278 42.98 39.52 1.03
C LEU A 278 43.79 40.78 1.42
N HIS A 279 43.50 41.37 2.55
CA HIS A 279 44.47 42.22 3.26
C HIS A 279 45.33 41.35 4.14
N ARG A 280 46.58 41.18 3.73
CA ARG A 280 47.68 40.78 4.61
C ARG A 280 47.93 41.91 5.60
N HIS A 281 47.84 41.67 6.86
CA HIS A 281 48.58 42.38 7.89
C HIS A 281 49.54 41.44 8.55
N SER A 282 50.82 41.76 8.34
CA SER A 282 51.97 41.32 9.09
C SER A 282 51.96 42.01 10.43
N LEU A 283 52.05 41.21 11.52
CA LEU A 283 53.03 41.36 12.62
C LEU A 283 52.79 40.20 13.57
#